data_6a403095c5f185fd2b7948d7936b3803
#
_entry.id   6a403095c5f185fd2b7948d7936b3803
#
_cell.length_a   1.000
_cell.length_b   1.000
_cell.length_c   1.000
_cell.angle_alpha   90.00
_cell.angle_beta   90.00
_cell.angle_gamma   90.00
#
_symmetry.space_group_name_H-M   'P 1'
#
loop_
_entity.id
_entity.type
_entity.pdbx_description
1 polymer ?
#
loop_
_entity_poly.entity_id
_entity_poly.type
_entity_poly.pdbx_seq_one_letter_code
_entity_poly.pdbx_strand_id
1 'polypeptide(L)' 'MSKNTKLIVKQIKSAIGRQGNQRKTLIGLGLNKINKERELEDTPSIRGMIEKVKHLVVIKEN' A
#
# COMPACT_ATOMS: atom_id res chain seq x y z
N MET A 1 21.58 -10.05 -10.31
CA MET A 1 21.48 -9.47 -9.62
C MET A 1 20.36 -9.10 -9.28
N SER A 2 19.79 -9.24 -8.47
CA SER A 2 18.65 -8.88 -8.21
C SER A 2 18.56 -7.64 -7.71
N LYS A 3 17.60 -6.90 -7.94
CA LYS A 3 17.48 -5.80 -7.43
C LYS A 3 16.57 -5.87 -6.45
N ASN A 4 16.61 -6.03 -5.36
CA ASN A 4 15.69 -6.04 -4.34
C ASN A 4 15.19 -4.70 -4.11
N THR A 5 14.34 -4.24 -4.90
CA THR A 5 13.76 -2.95 -4.77
C THR A 5 12.64 -3.03 -3.78
N LYS A 6 12.63 -2.18 -2.84
CA LYS A 6 11.56 -2.15 -1.85
C LYS A 6 10.87 -0.81 -1.87
N LEU A 7 9.60 -0.83 -1.53
CA LEU A 7 8.80 0.36 -1.50
C LEU A 7 8.30 0.59 -0.10
N ILE A 8 8.23 1.82 0.32
CA ILE A 8 7.63 2.16 1.59
C ILE A 8 6.30 2.81 1.25
N VAL A 9 5.23 2.21 1.76
CA VAL A 9 3.88 2.69 1.48
C VAL A 9 3.30 3.23 2.76
N LYS A 10 2.82 4.45 2.72
CA LYS A 10 2.24 5.09 3.90
C LYS A 10 0.79 5.40 3.61
N GLN A 11 -0.10 5.01 4.50
CA GLN A 11 -1.50 5.31 4.35
C GLN A 11 -1.76 6.73 4.83
N ILE A 12 -2.32 7.56 3.97
CA ILE A 12 -2.56 8.95 4.31
C ILE A 12 -4.03 9.26 4.49
N LYS A 13 -4.91 8.37 4.04
CA LYS A 13 -6.35 8.57 4.20
C LYS A 13 -6.99 7.28 4.65
N SER A 14 -8.08 7.42 5.39
CA SER A 14 -8.79 6.27 5.89
C SER A 14 -9.63 5.63 4.81
N ALA A 15 -9.82 4.33 4.87
CA ALA A 15 -10.71 3.64 3.97
C ALA A 15 -12.15 3.62 4.49
N ILE A 16 -12.43 4.28 5.56
CA ILE A 16 -13.77 4.32 6.12
C ILE A 16 -14.69 4.95 5.10
N GLY A 17 -15.80 4.31 4.83
CA GLY A 17 -16.74 4.80 3.84
C GLY A 17 -16.41 4.40 2.42
N ARG A 18 -15.30 3.70 2.21
CA ARG A 18 -14.94 3.24 0.88
C ARG A 18 -15.44 1.82 0.68
N GLN A 19 -15.28 1.33 -0.53
CA GLN A 19 -15.71 -0.02 -0.82
C GLN A 19 -14.89 -1.02 -0.03
N GLY A 20 -15.51 -2.13 0.27
CA GLY A 20 -14.87 -3.12 1.11
C GLY A 20 -13.59 -3.68 0.53
N ASN A 21 -13.50 -3.82 -0.80
CA ASN A 21 -12.29 -4.39 -1.37
C ASN A 21 -11.12 -3.44 -1.24
N GLN A 22 -11.31 -2.13 -1.16
CA GLN A 22 -10.21 -1.22 -0.89
C GLN A 22 -9.70 -1.42 0.51
N ARG A 23 -10.62 -1.63 1.44
CA ARG A 23 -10.22 -1.86 2.81
C ARG A 23 -9.46 -3.17 2.94
N LYS A 24 -9.91 -4.20 2.25
CA LYS A 24 -9.22 -5.47 2.26
C LYS A 24 -7.83 -5.34 1.65
N THR A 25 -7.70 -4.54 0.62
CA THR A 25 -6.42 -4.34 -0.02
C THR A 25 -5.45 -3.67 0.95
N LEU A 26 -5.90 -2.67 1.69
CA LEU A 26 -5.05 -2.03 2.67
C LEU A 26 -4.61 -3.01 3.75
N ILE A 27 -5.52 -3.85 4.20
CA ILE A 27 -5.18 -4.86 5.20
C ILE A 27 -4.16 -5.83 4.63
N GLY A 28 -4.33 -6.22 3.38
CA GLY A 28 -3.39 -7.11 2.71
C GLY A 28 -2.01 -6.50 2.57
N LEU A 29 -1.94 -5.18 2.48
CA LEU A 29 -0.65 -4.50 2.42
C LEU A 29 -0.06 -4.27 3.81
N GLY A 30 -0.78 -4.60 4.85
CA GLY A 30 -0.29 -4.38 6.20
C GLY A 30 -0.59 -2.99 6.71
N LEU A 31 -1.41 -2.25 5.98
CA LEU A 31 -1.80 -0.92 6.39
C LEU A 31 -3.21 -1.00 6.91
N ASN A 32 -3.58 -0.33 7.86
CA ASN A 32 -4.92 -0.38 8.37
C ASN A 32 -5.16 0.83 9.23
N LYS A 33 -4.22 1.74 9.26
CA LYS A 33 -4.35 2.94 10.06
C LYS A 33 -3.71 4.08 9.32
N ILE A 34 -4.22 5.27 9.51
CA ILE A 34 -3.64 6.45 8.91
C ILE A 34 -2.24 6.66 9.46
N ASN A 35 -1.35 7.05 8.60
CA ASN A 35 0.05 7.31 8.93
C ASN A 35 0.85 6.05 9.22
N LYS A 36 0.28 4.88 8.93
CA LYS A 36 1.03 3.64 9.07
C LYS A 36 1.90 3.46 7.84
N GLU A 37 3.15 3.10 8.04
CA GLU A 37 4.07 2.84 6.94
C GLU A 37 4.47 1.39 6.94
N ARG A 38 4.63 0.83 5.77
CA ARG A 38 5.10 -0.55 5.64
C ARG A 38 6.10 -0.61 4.50
N GLU A 39 7.14 -1.41 4.69
CA GLU A 39 8.10 -1.66 3.65
C GLU A 39 7.69 -2.95 2.94
N LEU A 40 7.50 -2.87 1.65
CA LEU A 40 7.02 -3.99 0.87
C LEU A 40 7.94 -4.20 -0.31
N GLU A 41 7.95 -5.41 -0.83
CA GLU A 41 8.76 -5.70 -1.99
C GLU A 41 8.08 -5.17 -3.23
N ASP A 42 8.87 -4.71 -4.17
CA ASP A 42 8.34 -4.17 -5.40
C ASP A 42 8.05 -5.32 -6.37
N THR A 43 6.89 -5.91 -6.24
CA THR A 43 6.49 -7.00 -7.11
C THR A 43 5.24 -6.59 -7.85
N PRO A 44 4.92 -7.25 -8.97
CA PRO A 44 3.69 -6.93 -9.69
C PRO A 44 2.44 -7.09 -8.84
N SER A 45 2.44 -8.08 -7.95
CA SER A 45 1.29 -8.25 -7.06
C SER A 45 1.11 -7.06 -6.14
N ILE A 46 2.19 -6.62 -5.51
CA ILE A 46 2.14 -5.49 -4.59
C ILE A 46 1.76 -4.23 -5.35
N ARG A 47 2.33 -4.04 -6.53
CA ARG A 47 2.00 -2.87 -7.32
C ARG A 47 0.53 -2.85 -7.71
N GLY A 48 -0.03 -4.01 -8.05
CA GLY A 48 -1.43 -4.09 -8.38
C GLY A 48 -2.32 -3.73 -7.21
N MET A 49 -1.94 -4.15 -6.02
CA MET A 49 -2.71 -3.81 -4.81
C MET A 49 -2.61 -2.32 -4.52
N ILE A 50 -1.44 -1.75 -4.68
CA ILE A 50 -1.25 -0.33 -4.43
C ILE A 50 -2.08 0.49 -5.40
N GLU A 51 -2.15 0.06 -6.67
CA GLU A 51 -2.93 0.80 -7.65
C GLU A 51 -4.39 0.92 -7.24
N LYS A 52 -4.92 -0.07 -6.57
CA LYS A 52 -6.31 -0.02 -6.15
C LYS A 52 -6.55 0.98 -5.05
N VAL A 53 -5.53 1.34 -4.30
CA VAL A 53 -5.70 2.25 -3.19
C VAL A 53 -4.74 3.43 -3.27
N LYS A 54 -4.24 3.72 -4.47
CA LYS A 54 -3.23 4.77 -4.59
C LYS A 54 -3.72 6.13 -4.14
N HIS A 55 -5.03 6.34 -4.16
CA HIS A 55 -5.58 7.59 -3.68
C HIS A 55 -5.61 7.68 -2.16
N LEU A 56 -5.28 6.59 -1.48
CA LEU A 56 -5.29 6.55 -0.03
C LEU A 56 -3.89 6.44 0.55
N VAL A 57 -2.89 6.23 -0.28
CA VAL A 57 -1.53 6.00 0.19
C VAL A 57 -0.54 6.82 -0.61
N VAL A 58 0.67 6.94 -0.06
CA VAL A 58 1.78 7.57 -0.77
C VAL A 58 2.89 6.56 -0.79
N ILE A 59 3.63 6.51 -1.87
CA ILE A 59 4.73 5.58 -2.00
C ILE A 59 6.04 6.34 -1.90
N LYS A 60 6.94 5.83 -1.08
CA LYS A 60 8.27 6.37 -1.01
C LYS A 60 9.20 5.29 -1.49
N GLU A 61 10.10 5.61 -2.37
CA GLU A 61 11.05 4.64 -2.85
C GLU A 61 12.40 4.92 -2.25
N ASN A 62 13.09 3.87 -1.93
CA ASN A 62 14.44 4.04 -1.41
C ASN A 62 15.44 4.18 -2.51
#